data_9d3cf6bb554069658c5d77e0e11d08ed
#
_entry.id   9d3cf6bb554069658c5d77e0e11d08ed
#
_cell.length_a   1.000
_cell.length_b   1.000
_cell.length_c   1.000
_cell.angle_alpha   90.00
_cell.angle_beta   90.00
_cell.angle_gamma   90.00
#
_symmetry.space_group_name_H-M   'P 1'
#
loop_
_entity.id
_entity.type
_entity.pdbx_description
1 polymer ?
#
loop_
_entity_poly.entity_id
_entity_poly.type
_entity_poly.pdbx_seq_one_letter_code
_entity_poly.pdbx_strand_id
1 'polypeptide(L)'
;MMQDMCILVVSCDKYADCWTPFSDCMRKFWPDCPYPVYLCTESGEPENGAVYSKIFHEQTQIWTARVRKACEKIKESHILVVLEDQWPSLPVSTATVQNILGLMQSQENIGIVYLDKEVHGMPLWQQNSHFYLLPPETPYRMSVVPAIWDRDFLLTAFHEDLSAWDFERVGSFEKSTYSKTVLITVDRVFARVCETGAVMQGKWLRGVAAFAKENNLKIDFSKRETLSSKDLFLKDCKSFVYNLNPALIVKIQNWLYHRSQKK
;
A
#
# COMPACT_ATOMS: atom_id res chain seq x y z
N MET A 1 6.31 24.94 10.38
CA MET A 1 5.75 23.77 11.09
C MET A 1 6.40 22.54 10.49
N MET A 2 7.02 21.67 11.29
CA MET A 2 7.51 20.39 10.78
C MET A 2 6.30 19.61 10.25
N GLN A 3 6.41 19.12 9.02
CA GLN A 3 5.37 18.26 8.43
C GLN A 3 5.42 16.93 9.18
N ASP A 4 4.34 16.58 9.85
CA ASP A 4 4.27 15.41 10.74
C ASP A 4 3.94 14.11 9.95
N MET A 5 4.13 14.12 8.64
CA MET A 5 3.93 12.98 7.75
C MET A 5 5.04 12.90 6.69
N CYS A 6 5.44 11.67 6.36
CA CYS A 6 6.21 11.35 5.17
C CYS A 6 5.49 10.32 4.29
N ILE A 7 5.96 10.15 3.05
CA ILE A 7 5.53 9.07 2.15
C ILE A 7 6.65 8.04 2.13
N LEU A 8 6.34 6.80 2.48
CA LEU A 8 7.25 5.67 2.40
C LEU A 8 6.87 4.77 1.22
N VAL A 9 7.69 4.80 0.18
CA VAL A 9 7.59 3.88 -0.95
C VAL A 9 8.33 2.60 -0.58
N VAL A 10 7.59 1.53 -0.35
CA VAL A 10 8.15 0.22 0.00
C VAL A 10 8.41 -0.57 -1.27
N SER A 11 9.66 -1.00 -1.46
CA SER A 11 10.11 -1.66 -2.66
C SER A 11 11.16 -2.74 -2.39
N CYS A 12 11.66 -3.31 -3.47
CA CYS A 12 12.86 -4.13 -3.53
C CYS A 12 13.58 -3.89 -4.86
N ASP A 13 14.87 -4.23 -4.91
CA ASP A 13 15.73 -3.98 -6.09
C ASP A 13 15.17 -4.61 -7.38
N LYS A 14 14.46 -5.74 -7.25
CA LYS A 14 13.76 -6.41 -8.36
C LYS A 14 12.69 -5.55 -9.03
N TYR A 15 12.19 -4.52 -8.34
CA TYR A 15 11.16 -3.59 -8.84
C TYR A 15 11.71 -2.20 -9.11
N ALA A 16 13.05 -2.06 -9.29
CA ALA A 16 13.69 -0.78 -9.58
C ALA A 16 13.16 -0.11 -10.87
N ASP A 17 12.67 -0.89 -11.81
CA ASP A 17 12.01 -0.40 -13.03
C ASP A 17 10.68 0.35 -12.79
N CYS A 18 10.11 0.27 -11.59
CA CYS A 18 8.93 1.02 -11.18
C CYS A 18 9.26 2.38 -10.54
N TRP A 19 10.50 2.63 -10.10
CA TRP A 19 10.83 3.82 -9.30
C TRP A 19 10.79 5.13 -10.08
N THR A 20 11.32 5.13 -11.30
CA THR A 20 11.26 6.33 -12.17
C THR A 20 9.83 6.64 -12.60
N PRO A 21 9.02 5.68 -13.08
CA PRO A 21 7.61 5.92 -13.36
C PRO A 21 6.80 6.40 -12.14
N PHE A 22 7.04 5.85 -10.94
CA PHE A 22 6.43 6.37 -9.71
C PHE A 22 6.77 7.85 -9.48
N SER A 23 8.05 8.17 -9.60
CA SER A 23 8.56 9.55 -9.44
C SER A 23 7.93 10.53 -10.43
N ASP A 24 7.80 10.13 -11.69
CA ASP A 24 7.18 10.95 -12.75
C ASP A 24 5.67 11.13 -12.50
N CYS A 25 4.98 10.09 -12.06
CA CYS A 25 3.57 10.18 -11.69
C CYS A 25 3.36 11.08 -10.46
N MET A 26 4.24 11.01 -9.46
CA MET A 26 4.17 11.92 -8.31
C MET A 26 4.29 13.38 -8.75
N ARG A 27 5.26 13.72 -9.62
CA ARG A 27 5.40 15.09 -10.15
C ARG A 27 4.20 15.55 -10.96
N LYS A 28 3.56 14.63 -11.69
CA LYS A 28 2.42 14.94 -12.56
C LYS A 28 1.12 15.07 -11.79
N PHE A 29 0.83 14.13 -10.89
CA PHE A 29 -0.47 14.01 -10.25
C PHE A 29 -0.49 14.57 -8.83
N TRP A 30 0.68 14.84 -8.25
CA TRP A 30 0.80 15.50 -6.95
C TRP A 30 1.95 16.52 -6.93
N PRO A 31 1.96 17.52 -7.84
CA PRO A 31 3.07 18.47 -8.01
C PRO A 31 3.33 19.36 -6.79
N ASP A 32 2.30 19.61 -5.98
CA ASP A 32 2.34 20.40 -4.75
C ASP A 32 2.47 19.53 -3.49
N CYS A 33 2.88 18.27 -3.63
CA CYS A 33 3.10 17.37 -2.49
C CYS A 33 4.09 17.98 -1.50
N PRO A 34 3.65 18.31 -0.26
CA PRO A 34 4.52 18.97 0.70
C PRO A 34 5.35 17.96 1.51
N TYR A 35 5.09 16.67 1.40
CA TYR A 35 5.67 15.64 2.24
C TYR A 35 6.95 15.06 1.64
N PRO A 36 7.98 14.79 2.46
CA PRO A 36 9.16 14.10 1.98
C PRO A 36 8.80 12.67 1.53
N VAL A 37 9.36 12.26 0.40
CA VAL A 37 9.18 10.91 -0.15
C VAL A 37 10.44 10.10 0.13
N TYR A 38 10.29 8.98 0.80
CA TYR A 38 11.36 8.05 1.14
C TYR A 38 11.19 6.75 0.35
N LEU A 39 12.30 6.16 -0.09
CA LEU A 39 12.32 4.84 -0.71
C LEU A 39 12.92 3.83 0.27
N CYS A 40 12.28 2.69 0.43
CA CYS A 40 12.81 1.56 1.18
C CYS A 40 13.07 0.38 0.22
N THR A 41 14.32 -0.05 0.13
CA THR A 41 14.78 -1.11 -0.78
C THR A 41 15.95 -1.90 -0.17
N GLU A 42 16.53 -2.89 -0.89
CA GLU A 42 17.69 -3.65 -0.38
C GLU A 42 19.00 -2.86 -0.51
N SER A 43 19.37 -2.48 -1.74
CA SER A 43 20.66 -1.83 -2.04
C SER A 43 20.61 -0.91 -3.26
N GLY A 44 19.55 -0.99 -4.06
CA GLY A 44 19.43 -0.24 -5.30
C GLY A 44 19.30 1.27 -5.09
N GLU A 45 19.77 2.05 -6.08
CA GLU A 45 19.66 3.50 -6.10
C GLU A 45 18.72 3.94 -7.23
N PRO A 46 17.79 4.88 -6.98
CA PRO A 46 16.99 5.47 -8.03
C PRO A 46 17.81 6.38 -8.93
N GLU A 47 17.30 6.66 -10.13
CA GLU A 47 17.92 7.61 -11.03
C GLU A 47 18.02 9.01 -10.41
N ASN A 48 19.08 9.75 -10.81
CA ASN A 48 19.29 11.13 -10.38
C ASN A 48 18.07 12.00 -10.74
N GLY A 49 17.65 12.84 -9.78
CA GLY A 49 16.49 13.70 -9.95
C GLY A 49 15.14 13.05 -9.66
N ALA A 50 15.10 11.82 -9.16
CA ALA A 50 13.86 11.21 -8.64
C ALA A 50 13.30 12.00 -7.44
N VAL A 51 12.01 11.79 -7.09
CA VAL A 51 11.35 12.50 -5.98
C VAL A 51 11.82 12.06 -4.60
N TYR A 52 12.61 10.99 -4.51
CA TYR A 52 13.03 10.42 -3.24
C TYR A 52 14.07 11.30 -2.54
N SER A 53 13.70 11.85 -1.39
CA SER A 53 14.57 12.71 -0.57
C SER A 53 15.48 11.90 0.37
N LYS A 54 15.15 10.61 0.59
CA LYS A 54 15.94 9.67 1.40
C LYS A 54 15.69 8.23 0.95
N ILE A 55 16.74 7.40 1.06
CA ILE A 55 16.68 5.97 0.78
C ILE A 55 17.06 5.22 2.05
N PHE A 56 16.24 4.22 2.39
CA PHE A 56 16.54 3.26 3.45
C PHE A 56 16.96 1.95 2.80
N HIS A 57 18.24 1.60 2.95
CA HIS A 57 18.78 0.31 2.51
C HIS A 57 18.62 -0.70 3.63
N GLU A 58 17.69 -1.66 3.43
CA GLU A 58 17.39 -2.71 4.39
C GLU A 58 17.56 -4.08 3.73
N GLN A 59 18.71 -4.70 3.93
CA GLN A 59 19.12 -5.93 3.25
C GLN A 59 18.39 -7.20 3.71
N THR A 60 17.22 -7.06 4.34
CA THR A 60 16.40 -8.21 4.71
C THR A 60 15.46 -8.59 3.57
N GLN A 61 15.32 -9.90 3.32
CA GLN A 61 14.39 -10.45 2.34
C GLN A 61 12.94 -10.49 2.86
N ILE A 62 12.77 -10.34 4.16
CA ILE A 62 11.45 -10.36 4.81
C ILE A 62 10.81 -8.99 4.68
N TRP A 63 9.65 -8.92 4.03
CA TRP A 63 9.00 -7.68 3.68
C TRP A 63 8.62 -6.83 4.90
N THR A 64 7.93 -7.41 5.90
CA THR A 64 7.53 -6.67 7.11
C THR A 64 8.74 -6.21 7.93
N ALA A 65 9.79 -7.03 8.03
CA ALA A 65 11.02 -6.65 8.72
C ALA A 65 11.72 -5.47 8.03
N ARG A 66 11.70 -5.41 6.69
CA ARG A 66 12.23 -4.28 5.92
C ARG A 66 11.47 -3.00 6.23
N VAL A 67 10.15 -3.04 6.13
CA VAL A 67 9.28 -1.88 6.43
C VAL A 67 9.49 -1.41 7.87
N ARG A 68 9.46 -2.33 8.84
CA ARG A 68 9.67 -2.03 10.26
C ARG A 68 10.99 -1.29 10.50
N LYS A 69 12.12 -1.80 9.98
CA LYS A 69 13.43 -1.17 10.12
C LYS A 69 13.50 0.22 9.49
N ALA A 70 12.83 0.45 8.36
CA ALA A 70 12.71 1.77 7.78
C ALA A 70 11.88 2.71 8.68
N CYS A 71 10.72 2.23 9.18
CA CYS A 71 9.83 3.01 10.04
C CYS A 71 10.45 3.37 11.40
N GLU A 72 11.32 2.52 11.96
CA GLU A 72 12.09 2.81 13.19
C GLU A 72 13.04 4.03 13.01
N LYS A 73 13.47 4.30 11.78
CA LYS A 73 14.36 5.43 11.42
C LYS A 73 13.60 6.69 11.00
N ILE A 74 12.29 6.60 10.80
CA ILE A 74 11.38 7.71 10.44
C ILE A 74 10.99 8.45 11.71
N LYS A 75 11.02 9.78 11.66
CA LYS A 75 10.71 10.64 12.82
C LYS A 75 9.27 11.16 12.80
N GLU A 76 8.69 11.22 11.62
CA GLU A 76 7.31 11.66 11.40
C GLU A 76 6.34 10.72 12.11
N SER A 77 5.31 11.25 12.74
CA SER A 77 4.33 10.47 13.50
C SER A 77 3.34 9.72 12.61
N HIS A 78 3.20 10.14 11.35
CA HIS A 78 2.35 9.51 10.37
C HIS A 78 3.12 9.15 9.11
N ILE A 79 2.77 8.04 8.48
CA ILE A 79 3.45 7.53 7.29
C ILE A 79 2.40 7.15 6.25
N LEU A 80 2.42 7.80 5.08
CA LEU A 80 1.70 7.31 3.91
C LEU A 80 2.52 6.18 3.29
N VAL A 81 2.09 4.95 3.51
CA VAL A 81 2.73 3.75 2.94
C VAL A 81 2.13 3.46 1.57
N VAL A 82 2.99 3.30 0.57
CA VAL A 82 2.63 2.90 -0.80
C VAL A 82 3.65 1.88 -1.32
N LEU A 83 3.25 1.03 -2.27
CA LEU A 83 4.20 0.19 -3.00
C LEU A 83 4.72 0.92 -4.25
N GLU A 84 5.87 0.52 -4.72
CA GLU A 84 6.58 1.11 -5.87
C GLU A 84 5.82 1.07 -7.19
N ASP A 85 4.86 0.16 -7.32
CA ASP A 85 4.01 -0.01 -8.51
C ASP A 85 2.64 0.66 -8.38
N GLN A 86 2.35 1.26 -7.23
CA GLN A 86 1.10 1.96 -6.94
C GLN A 86 1.20 3.45 -7.34
N TRP A 87 1.46 3.70 -8.62
CA TRP A 87 1.62 5.05 -9.13
C TRP A 87 0.31 5.83 -9.05
N PRO A 88 0.30 7.10 -8.57
CA PRO A 88 -0.89 7.91 -8.66
C PRO A 88 -1.27 8.12 -10.14
N SER A 89 -2.55 7.98 -10.45
CA SER A 89 -3.09 8.05 -11.80
C SER A 89 -4.09 9.18 -12.02
N LEU A 90 -4.50 9.84 -10.94
CA LEU A 90 -5.38 11.01 -10.91
C LEU A 90 -4.77 12.08 -9.99
N PRO A 91 -5.15 13.36 -10.17
CA PRO A 91 -4.70 14.44 -9.29
C PRO A 91 -4.98 14.13 -7.82
N VAL A 92 -3.94 14.22 -6.98
CA VAL A 92 -4.05 14.08 -5.53
C VAL A 92 -4.22 15.46 -4.91
N SER A 93 -5.27 15.65 -4.12
CA SER A 93 -5.53 16.92 -3.42
C SER A 93 -4.75 16.99 -2.12
N THR A 94 -3.76 17.88 -2.07
CA THR A 94 -2.99 18.16 -0.83
C THR A 94 -3.91 18.56 0.32
N ALA A 95 -4.92 19.39 0.07
CA ALA A 95 -5.88 19.81 1.09
C ALA A 95 -6.68 18.62 1.67
N THR A 96 -7.09 17.68 0.81
CA THR A 96 -7.78 16.46 1.27
C THR A 96 -6.89 15.60 2.15
N VAL A 97 -5.63 15.40 1.74
CA VAL A 97 -4.66 14.63 2.55
C VAL A 97 -4.37 15.33 3.87
N GLN A 98 -4.24 16.66 3.89
CA GLN A 98 -4.06 17.45 5.12
C GLN A 98 -5.27 17.33 6.05
N ASN A 99 -6.49 17.34 5.54
CA ASN A 99 -7.69 17.15 6.35
C ASN A 99 -7.74 15.74 6.98
N ILE A 100 -7.34 14.70 6.24
CA ILE A 100 -7.25 13.33 6.78
C ILE A 100 -6.18 13.27 7.87
N LEU A 101 -5.00 13.83 7.62
CA LEU A 101 -3.93 13.89 8.63
C LEU A 101 -4.37 14.64 9.89
N GLY A 102 -5.04 15.80 9.75
CA GLY A 102 -5.59 16.55 10.86
C GLY A 102 -6.64 15.77 11.67
N LEU A 103 -7.46 14.95 10.99
CA LEU A 103 -8.39 14.04 11.66
C LEU A 103 -7.63 13.00 12.49
N MET A 104 -6.61 12.34 11.93
CA MET A 104 -5.81 11.34 12.64
C MET A 104 -5.07 11.97 13.86
N GLN A 105 -4.54 13.18 13.71
CA GLN A 105 -3.88 13.90 14.79
C GLN A 105 -4.84 14.33 15.93
N SER A 106 -6.10 14.63 15.59
CA SER A 106 -7.13 14.99 16.57
C SER A 106 -7.77 13.78 17.26
N GLN A 107 -7.61 12.59 16.69
CA GLN A 107 -8.21 11.34 17.17
C GLN A 107 -7.16 10.23 17.20
N GLU A 108 -6.40 10.15 18.28
CA GLU A 108 -5.30 9.19 18.48
C GLU A 108 -5.70 7.72 18.37
N ASN A 109 -7.00 7.41 18.42
CA ASN A 109 -7.50 6.05 18.24
C ASN A 109 -7.57 5.61 16.78
N ILE A 110 -7.35 6.50 15.78
CA ILE A 110 -7.29 6.13 14.36
C ILE A 110 -5.89 5.63 14.05
N GLY A 111 -5.77 4.37 13.65
CA GLY A 111 -4.49 3.76 13.30
C GLY A 111 -4.18 3.77 11.81
N ILE A 112 -5.22 3.67 10.95
CA ILE A 112 -5.07 3.64 9.49
C ILE A 112 -6.21 4.38 8.83
N VAL A 113 -5.89 5.14 7.78
CA VAL A 113 -6.86 5.63 6.80
C VAL A 113 -6.41 5.22 5.40
N TYR A 114 -7.14 4.29 4.78
CA TYR A 114 -6.92 3.86 3.40
C TYR A 114 -7.41 4.93 2.42
N LEU A 115 -6.58 5.28 1.44
CA LEU A 115 -6.83 6.34 0.46
C LEU A 115 -7.37 5.82 -0.89
N ASP A 116 -7.22 4.51 -1.15
CA ASP A 116 -7.66 3.84 -2.38
C ASP A 116 -7.90 2.35 -2.12
N LYS A 117 -8.99 2.03 -1.44
CA LYS A 117 -9.36 0.65 -1.14
C LYS A 117 -10.81 0.41 -1.52
N GLU A 118 -11.05 -0.61 -2.35
CA GLU A 118 -12.41 -1.06 -2.62
C GLU A 118 -13.05 -1.67 -1.38
N VAL A 119 -14.32 -1.34 -1.18
CA VAL A 119 -15.14 -1.85 -0.10
C VAL A 119 -16.52 -2.25 -0.59
N HIS A 120 -17.00 -3.39 -0.09
CA HIS A 120 -18.37 -3.83 -0.33
C HIS A 120 -19.06 -4.08 1.02
N GLY A 121 -20.20 -3.42 1.21
CA GLY A 121 -21.04 -3.65 2.40
C GLY A 121 -20.46 -3.13 3.72
N MET A 122 -19.43 -2.27 3.70
CA MET A 122 -18.91 -1.67 4.92
C MET A 122 -19.79 -0.52 5.39
N PRO A 123 -20.03 -0.39 6.70
CA PRO A 123 -20.82 0.72 7.24
C PRO A 123 -20.04 2.03 7.11
N LEU A 124 -20.78 3.13 6.86
CA LEU A 124 -20.21 4.46 7.03
C LEU A 124 -19.82 4.66 8.51
N TRP A 125 -18.72 5.37 8.71
CA TRP A 125 -18.29 5.71 10.05
C TRP A 125 -19.23 6.77 10.65
N GLN A 126 -19.86 6.46 11.78
CA GLN A 126 -20.90 7.30 12.35
C GLN A 126 -20.45 8.71 12.74
N GLN A 127 -19.14 8.88 13.05
CA GLN A 127 -18.59 10.18 13.40
C GLN A 127 -18.29 11.07 12.19
N ASN A 128 -18.09 10.47 10.99
CA ASN A 128 -17.84 11.20 9.76
C ASN A 128 -18.17 10.34 8.54
N SER A 129 -19.22 10.70 7.80
CA SER A 129 -19.70 9.96 6.62
C SER A 129 -18.80 10.01 5.38
N HIS A 130 -17.68 10.75 5.42
CA HIS A 130 -16.64 10.68 4.38
C HIS A 130 -15.75 9.43 4.50
N PHE A 131 -16.01 8.59 5.49
CA PHE A 131 -15.24 7.36 5.71
C PHE A 131 -16.16 6.17 5.94
N TYR A 132 -15.69 5.01 5.46
CA TYR A 132 -16.19 3.70 5.89
C TYR A 132 -15.37 3.21 7.08
N LEU A 133 -16.04 2.56 8.04
CA LEU A 133 -15.40 1.86 9.14
C LEU A 133 -15.07 0.43 8.74
N LEU A 134 -13.83 0.00 9.00
CA LEU A 134 -13.39 -1.37 8.80
C LEU A 134 -13.36 -2.10 10.15
N PRO A 135 -14.38 -2.91 10.48
CA PRO A 135 -14.45 -3.60 11.77
C PRO A 135 -13.28 -4.56 12.02
N PRO A 136 -12.96 -4.89 13.28
CA PRO A 136 -12.10 -6.03 13.60
C PRO A 136 -12.56 -7.32 12.90
N GLU A 137 -11.63 -8.24 12.65
CA GLU A 137 -11.88 -9.54 11.98
C GLU A 137 -12.36 -9.43 10.51
N THR A 138 -12.45 -8.23 9.93
CA THR A 138 -12.71 -8.08 8.50
C THR A 138 -11.55 -8.66 7.71
N PRO A 139 -11.78 -9.58 6.77
CA PRO A 139 -10.72 -10.09 5.89
C PRO A 139 -10.01 -8.94 5.16
N TYR A 140 -8.68 -9.01 5.08
CA TYR A 140 -7.85 -7.95 4.51
C TYR A 140 -8.04 -6.57 5.18
N ARG A 141 -8.40 -6.55 6.47
CA ARG A 141 -8.44 -5.32 7.26
C ARG A 141 -7.07 -4.64 7.27
N MET A 142 -6.00 -5.42 7.42
CA MET A 142 -4.64 -5.00 7.13
C MET A 142 -4.38 -5.20 5.64
N SER A 143 -3.92 -4.17 4.96
CA SER A 143 -3.66 -4.21 3.52
C SER A 143 -2.49 -3.29 3.16
N VAL A 144 -1.83 -3.59 2.06
CA VAL A 144 -0.67 -2.82 1.55
C VAL A 144 -1.05 -1.83 0.45
N VAL A 145 -2.34 -1.48 0.34
CA VAL A 145 -2.79 -0.40 -0.55
C VAL A 145 -2.47 0.97 0.06
N PRO A 146 -2.43 2.06 -0.73
CA PRO A 146 -2.09 3.39 -0.23
C PRO A 146 -2.88 3.78 1.00
N ALA A 147 -2.19 4.03 2.11
CA ALA A 147 -2.82 4.37 3.38
C ALA A 147 -1.91 5.26 4.25
N ILE A 148 -2.54 6.18 4.99
CA ILE A 148 -1.87 6.90 6.06
C ILE A 148 -1.97 6.05 7.32
N TRP A 149 -0.82 5.78 7.91
CA TRP A 149 -0.67 5.01 9.15
C TRP A 149 -0.19 5.90 10.28
N ASP A 150 -0.76 5.72 11.46
CA ASP A 150 -0.07 6.07 12.70
C ASP A 150 1.20 5.23 12.79
N ARG A 151 2.37 5.87 12.99
CA ARG A 151 3.67 5.16 12.93
C ARG A 151 3.80 4.09 14.01
N ASP A 152 3.37 4.37 15.22
CA ASP A 152 3.52 3.43 16.34
C ASP A 152 2.56 2.24 16.18
N PHE A 153 1.38 2.49 15.61
CA PHE A 153 0.48 1.42 15.23
C PHE A 153 1.03 0.58 14.07
N LEU A 154 1.67 1.18 13.08
CA LEU A 154 2.34 0.47 12.01
C LEU A 154 3.44 -0.46 12.55
N LEU A 155 4.28 0.02 13.46
CA LEU A 155 5.30 -0.80 14.13
C LEU A 155 4.69 -1.97 14.90
N THR A 156 3.55 -1.77 15.54
CA THR A 156 2.79 -2.82 16.23
C THR A 156 2.26 -3.86 15.22
N ALA A 157 1.73 -3.42 14.08
CA ALA A 157 1.17 -4.30 13.06
C ALA A 157 2.25 -5.14 12.34
N PHE A 158 3.46 -4.61 12.18
CA PHE A 158 4.57 -5.27 11.49
C PHE A 158 5.56 -5.98 12.43
N HIS A 159 5.08 -6.47 13.58
CA HIS A 159 5.95 -7.14 14.56
C HIS A 159 6.43 -8.53 14.13
N GLU A 160 5.66 -9.24 13.30
CA GLU A 160 6.03 -10.56 12.78
C GLU A 160 6.79 -10.47 11.45
N ASP A 161 7.59 -11.49 11.16
CA ASP A 161 8.35 -11.62 9.92
C ASP A 161 7.51 -12.28 8.83
N LEU A 162 6.81 -11.46 8.05
CA LEU A 162 5.85 -11.88 7.05
C LEU A 162 6.18 -11.35 5.64
N SER A 163 5.76 -12.08 4.61
CA SER A 163 5.65 -11.51 3.27
C SER A 163 4.49 -10.49 3.22
N ALA A 164 4.46 -9.61 2.22
CA ALA A 164 3.35 -8.67 2.04
C ALA A 164 1.99 -9.39 1.96
N TRP A 165 1.93 -10.52 1.25
CA TRP A 165 0.72 -11.35 1.12
C TRP A 165 0.29 -12.01 2.43
N ASP A 166 1.26 -12.50 3.21
CA ASP A 166 0.96 -13.10 4.50
C ASP A 166 0.53 -12.03 5.49
N PHE A 167 1.15 -10.85 5.46
CA PHE A 167 0.73 -9.72 6.29
C PHE A 167 -0.74 -9.33 6.05
N GLU A 168 -1.17 -9.17 4.80
CA GLU A 168 -2.57 -8.86 4.50
C GLU A 168 -3.54 -9.94 5.01
N ARG A 169 -3.12 -11.19 4.93
CA ARG A 169 -3.95 -12.35 5.28
C ARG A 169 -3.98 -12.62 6.78
N VAL A 170 -2.80 -12.68 7.42
CA VAL A 170 -2.65 -13.01 8.84
C VAL A 170 -2.89 -11.79 9.71
N GLY A 171 -2.29 -10.64 9.39
CA GLY A 171 -2.36 -9.42 10.18
C GLY A 171 -3.78 -8.90 10.42
N SER A 172 -4.72 -9.21 9.51
CA SER A 172 -6.13 -8.85 9.68
C SER A 172 -6.82 -9.53 10.88
N PHE A 173 -6.24 -10.62 11.39
CA PHE A 173 -6.77 -11.39 12.51
C PHE A 173 -5.92 -11.29 13.78
N GLU A 174 -4.83 -10.51 13.73
CA GLU A 174 -3.98 -10.25 14.87
C GLU A 174 -4.68 -9.29 15.85
N LYS A 175 -4.92 -9.76 17.08
CA LYS A 175 -5.65 -8.99 18.11
C LYS A 175 -4.97 -7.67 18.48
N SER A 176 -3.65 -7.59 18.36
CA SER A 176 -2.88 -6.35 18.55
C SER A 176 -3.34 -5.23 17.62
N THR A 177 -3.82 -5.58 16.42
CA THR A 177 -4.31 -4.61 15.44
C THR A 177 -5.74 -4.13 15.70
N TYR A 178 -6.44 -4.71 16.71
CA TYR A 178 -7.81 -4.30 17.05
C TYR A 178 -7.86 -3.07 17.98
N SER A 179 -6.70 -2.67 18.52
CA SER A 179 -6.58 -1.53 19.44
C SER A 179 -6.88 -0.17 18.80
N LYS A 180 -6.82 -0.08 17.49
CA LYS A 180 -7.04 1.17 16.73
C LYS A 180 -8.17 1.04 15.71
N THR A 181 -8.80 2.16 15.42
CA THR A 181 -9.79 2.31 14.35
C THR A 181 -9.12 2.28 12.98
N VAL A 182 -9.70 1.57 12.04
CA VAL A 182 -9.27 1.53 10.63
C VAL A 182 -10.39 2.06 9.76
N LEU A 183 -10.06 3.06 8.96
CA LEU A 183 -10.99 3.78 8.10
C LEU A 183 -10.60 3.63 6.62
N ILE A 184 -11.57 3.87 5.75
CA ILE A 184 -11.37 3.96 4.31
C ILE A 184 -12.07 5.22 3.82
N THR A 185 -11.42 6.03 3.01
CA THR A 185 -12.06 7.19 2.38
C THR A 185 -13.16 6.74 1.43
N VAL A 186 -14.29 7.44 1.40
CA VAL A 186 -15.38 7.18 0.44
C VAL A 186 -14.88 7.45 -0.98
N ASP A 187 -14.15 8.55 -1.17
CA ASP A 187 -13.53 8.91 -2.44
C ASP A 187 -12.14 8.29 -2.57
N ARG A 188 -11.71 8.05 -3.80
CA ARG A 188 -10.34 7.59 -4.10
C ARG A 188 -9.38 8.77 -4.05
N VAL A 189 -8.79 9.03 -2.88
CA VAL A 189 -7.87 10.17 -2.64
C VAL A 189 -6.51 9.96 -3.32
N PHE A 190 -6.04 8.70 -3.38
CA PHE A 190 -4.81 8.32 -4.07
C PHE A 190 -5.11 7.19 -5.06
N ALA A 191 -5.75 7.54 -6.19
CA ALA A 191 -6.13 6.56 -7.20
C ALA A 191 -4.89 5.94 -7.86
N ARG A 192 -4.78 4.61 -7.80
CA ARG A 192 -3.66 3.84 -8.37
C ARG A 192 -3.85 3.61 -9.87
N VAL A 193 -2.73 3.52 -10.59
CA VAL A 193 -2.74 3.07 -11.98
C VAL A 193 -3.36 1.68 -12.07
N CYS A 194 -4.15 1.42 -13.11
CA CYS A 194 -4.84 0.15 -13.34
C CYS A 194 -5.65 -0.35 -12.12
N GLU A 195 -6.10 0.55 -11.24
CA GLU A 195 -6.88 0.29 -10.02
C GLU A 195 -6.17 -0.55 -8.95
N THR A 196 -5.19 -1.36 -9.31
CA THR A 196 -4.47 -2.24 -8.38
C THR A 196 -2.98 -1.93 -8.25
N GLY A 197 -2.41 -1.22 -9.22
CA GLY A 197 -0.97 -0.96 -9.38
C GLY A 197 -0.52 -1.27 -10.81
N ALA A 198 0.75 -1.12 -11.11
CA ALA A 198 1.31 -1.35 -12.44
C ALA A 198 1.72 -2.81 -12.67
N VAL A 199 2.06 -3.54 -11.63
CA VAL A 199 2.64 -4.88 -11.70
C VAL A 199 1.80 -5.87 -10.90
N MET A 200 1.55 -7.04 -11.47
CA MET A 200 0.92 -8.17 -10.78
C MET A 200 1.71 -9.44 -11.06
N GLN A 201 2.09 -10.16 -10.00
CA GLN A 201 2.90 -11.40 -10.10
C GLN A 201 4.18 -11.22 -10.93
N GLY A 202 4.81 -10.04 -10.83
CA GLY A 202 6.02 -9.69 -11.57
C GLY A 202 5.81 -9.33 -13.04
N LYS A 203 4.56 -9.25 -13.54
CA LYS A 203 4.19 -8.90 -14.91
C LYS A 203 3.48 -7.56 -14.97
N TRP A 204 3.68 -6.79 -16.06
CA TRP A 204 2.94 -5.55 -16.30
C TRP A 204 1.45 -5.83 -16.49
N LEU A 205 0.60 -5.03 -15.89
CA LEU A 205 -0.82 -5.00 -16.20
C LEU A 205 -1.05 -4.39 -17.60
N ARG A 206 -2.04 -4.88 -18.33
CA ARG A 206 -2.30 -4.49 -19.73
C ARG A 206 -2.54 -2.99 -19.91
N GLY A 207 -3.18 -2.35 -18.94
CA GLY A 207 -3.46 -0.92 -18.97
C GLY A 207 -2.23 -0.03 -18.84
N VAL A 208 -1.10 -0.56 -18.31
CA VAL A 208 0.11 0.23 -18.04
C VAL A 208 0.71 0.82 -19.31
N ALA A 209 0.73 0.08 -20.43
CA ALA A 209 1.27 0.60 -21.68
C ALA A 209 0.46 1.78 -22.24
N ALA A 210 -0.87 1.70 -22.16
CA ALA A 210 -1.75 2.80 -22.55
C ALA A 210 -1.56 4.01 -21.63
N PHE A 211 -1.57 3.78 -20.32
CA PHE A 211 -1.34 4.81 -19.32
C PHE A 211 0.03 5.50 -19.50
N ALA A 212 1.08 4.71 -19.74
CA ALA A 212 2.43 5.25 -19.97
C ALA A 212 2.47 6.15 -21.23
N LYS A 213 1.83 5.72 -22.32
CA LYS A 213 1.73 6.52 -23.56
C LYS A 213 0.98 7.83 -23.34
N GLU A 214 -0.18 7.78 -22.69
CA GLU A 214 -1.00 8.98 -22.40
C GLU A 214 -0.29 9.97 -21.47
N ASN A 215 0.57 9.47 -20.60
CA ASN A 215 1.25 10.27 -19.59
C ASN A 215 2.71 10.57 -19.95
N ASN A 216 3.20 10.16 -21.13
CA ASN A 216 4.58 10.31 -21.59
C ASN A 216 5.63 9.70 -20.63
N LEU A 217 5.28 8.59 -19.98
CA LEU A 217 6.20 7.88 -19.08
C LEU A 217 7.18 7.03 -19.88
N LYS A 218 8.44 7.05 -19.50
CA LYS A 218 9.49 6.21 -20.08
C LYS A 218 9.57 4.89 -19.30
N ILE A 219 9.04 3.83 -19.89
CA ILE A 219 9.04 2.49 -19.29
C ILE A 219 9.71 1.52 -20.26
N ASP A 220 10.66 0.74 -19.76
CA ASP A 220 11.24 -0.37 -20.49
C ASP A 220 10.37 -1.63 -20.32
N PHE A 221 9.43 -1.83 -21.24
CA PHE A 221 8.53 -2.98 -21.21
C PHE A 221 9.23 -4.32 -21.49
N SER A 222 10.51 -4.33 -21.91
CA SER A 222 11.26 -5.58 -22.12
C SER A 222 11.67 -6.25 -20.79
N LYS A 223 11.71 -5.52 -19.70
CA LYS A 223 12.10 -6.03 -18.38
C LYS A 223 11.07 -6.98 -17.75
N ARG A 224 9.80 -6.89 -18.15
CA ARG A 224 8.72 -7.73 -17.64
C ARG A 224 7.76 -8.10 -18.76
N GLU A 225 7.26 -9.32 -18.74
CA GLU A 225 6.13 -9.72 -19.58
C GLU A 225 4.88 -8.94 -19.22
N THR A 226 3.96 -8.79 -20.18
CA THR A 226 2.61 -8.28 -19.91
C THR A 226 1.70 -9.44 -19.52
N LEU A 227 0.82 -9.22 -18.55
CA LEU A 227 -0.15 -10.21 -18.08
C LEU A 227 -1.03 -10.71 -19.25
N SER A 228 -1.09 -12.02 -19.45
CA SER A 228 -1.89 -12.63 -20.51
C SER A 228 -3.38 -12.70 -20.14
N SER A 229 -4.26 -12.93 -21.14
CA SER A 229 -5.68 -13.21 -20.89
C SER A 229 -5.90 -14.45 -20.02
N LYS A 230 -5.02 -15.45 -20.16
CA LYS A 230 -5.04 -16.68 -19.36
C LYS A 230 -4.72 -16.39 -17.90
N ASP A 231 -3.72 -15.53 -17.63
CA ASP A 231 -3.36 -15.14 -16.27
C ASP A 231 -4.54 -14.41 -15.59
N LEU A 232 -5.21 -13.49 -16.32
CA LEU A 232 -6.39 -12.77 -15.83
C LEU A 232 -7.55 -13.74 -15.54
N PHE A 233 -7.86 -14.65 -16.45
CA PHE A 233 -8.91 -15.64 -16.25
C PHE A 233 -8.66 -16.51 -15.01
N LEU A 234 -7.42 -16.97 -14.82
CA LEU A 234 -7.04 -17.73 -13.62
C LEU A 234 -7.18 -16.93 -12.33
N LYS A 235 -6.85 -15.60 -12.38
CA LYS A 235 -7.09 -14.68 -11.27
C LYS A 235 -8.58 -14.56 -10.97
N ASP A 236 -9.41 -14.34 -12.00
CA ASP A 236 -10.86 -14.17 -11.84
C ASP A 236 -11.51 -15.44 -11.27
N CYS A 237 -11.09 -16.63 -11.71
CA CYS A 237 -11.52 -17.90 -11.12
C CYS A 237 -11.16 -18.00 -9.63
N LYS A 238 -9.92 -17.62 -9.25
CA LYS A 238 -9.49 -17.60 -7.84
C LYS A 238 -10.26 -16.58 -7.02
N SER A 239 -10.49 -15.38 -7.58
CA SER A 239 -11.27 -14.32 -6.95
C SER A 239 -12.73 -14.76 -6.76
N PHE A 240 -13.34 -15.42 -7.75
CA PHE A 240 -14.69 -15.96 -7.63
C PHE A 240 -14.81 -16.96 -6.47
N VAL A 241 -13.91 -17.93 -6.39
CA VAL A 241 -13.88 -18.92 -5.30
C VAL A 241 -13.69 -18.22 -3.94
N TYR A 242 -12.79 -17.22 -3.88
CA TYR A 242 -12.57 -16.44 -2.68
C TYR A 242 -13.84 -15.70 -2.24
N ASN A 243 -14.55 -15.07 -3.17
CA ASN A 243 -15.76 -14.28 -2.90
C ASN A 243 -16.97 -15.13 -2.46
N LEU A 244 -16.96 -16.45 -2.69
CA LEU A 244 -18.00 -17.34 -2.18
C LEU A 244 -18.03 -17.38 -0.64
N ASN A 245 -16.88 -17.41 0.00
CA ASN A 245 -16.77 -17.34 1.46
C ASN A 245 -15.36 -16.84 1.90
N PRO A 246 -15.11 -15.53 1.84
CA PRO A 246 -13.80 -14.95 2.12
C PRO A 246 -13.26 -15.33 3.51
N ALA A 247 -14.10 -15.25 4.54
CA ALA A 247 -13.70 -15.54 5.92
C ALA A 247 -13.26 -17.00 6.11
N LEU A 248 -13.97 -17.95 5.49
CA LEU A 248 -13.62 -19.36 5.57
C LEU A 248 -12.30 -19.65 4.85
N ILE A 249 -12.11 -19.07 3.66
CA ILE A 249 -10.90 -19.27 2.85
C ILE A 249 -9.67 -18.71 3.57
N VAL A 250 -9.78 -17.50 4.14
CA VAL A 250 -8.70 -16.91 4.93
C VAL A 250 -8.37 -17.76 6.16
N LYS A 251 -9.37 -18.26 6.89
CA LYS A 251 -9.17 -19.18 8.02
C LYS A 251 -8.44 -20.47 7.62
N ILE A 252 -8.81 -21.07 6.48
CA ILE A 252 -8.11 -22.26 5.95
C ILE A 252 -6.68 -21.94 5.57
N GLN A 253 -6.45 -20.83 4.89
CA GLN A 253 -5.11 -20.39 4.50
C GLN A 253 -4.22 -20.11 5.72
N ASN A 254 -4.74 -19.45 6.76
CA ASN A 254 -4.03 -19.20 8.00
C ASN A 254 -3.69 -20.51 8.71
N TRP A 255 -4.63 -21.45 8.78
CA TRP A 255 -4.36 -22.77 9.37
C TRP A 255 -3.25 -23.51 8.61
N LEU A 256 -3.25 -23.48 7.28
CA LEU A 256 -2.19 -24.07 6.45
C LEU A 256 -0.84 -23.37 6.67
N TYR A 257 -0.82 -22.04 6.75
CA TYR A 257 0.39 -21.26 7.02
C TYR A 257 1.01 -21.65 8.37
N HIS A 258 0.26 -21.60 9.47
CA HIS A 258 0.77 -21.95 10.77
C HIS A 258 1.19 -23.44 10.88
N ARG A 259 0.58 -24.33 10.09
CA ARG A 259 1.00 -25.73 10.01
C ARG A 259 2.33 -25.89 9.26
N SER A 260 2.60 -25.07 8.25
CA SER A 260 3.86 -25.10 7.49
C SER A 260 5.05 -24.57 8.30
N GLN A 261 4.82 -23.62 9.21
CA GLN A 261 5.86 -23.06 10.10
C GLN A 261 6.27 -24.00 11.24
N LYS A 262 5.48 -25.05 11.53
CA LYS A 262 5.77 -26.04 12.58
C LYS A 262 6.57 -27.27 12.07
N LYS A 263 6.91 -27.28 10.79
CA LYS A 263 7.77 -28.28 10.16
C LYS A 263 9.17 -27.73 9.92
#